data_68e030af29f85ebbf8075e810868b201
#
_entry.id   68e030af29f85ebbf8075e810868b201
#
_cell.length_a   1.000
_cell.length_b   1.000
_cell.length_c   1.000
_cell.angle_alpha   90.00
_cell.angle_beta   90.00
_cell.angle_gamma   90.00
#
_symmetry.space_group_name_H-M   'P 1'
#
loop_
_entity.id
_entity.type
_entity.pdbx_description
1 polymer ?
#
loop_
_entity_poly.entity_id
_entity_poly.type
_entity_poly.pdbx_seq_one_letter_code
_entity_poly.pdbx_strand_id
1 'polypeptide(L)'
;MTDYLTLGNDGRLVDREGKTLELKRDLSSPTGPLRTITAFANSAGGRLVIGIADDGTVVGVEDPLAEEERVASLIDDWISPQLVPAIDLVPLTDKTVLVVDVPLSTRRPHYITRQGPEAGVYVRLGSSTRQADPALVAELERNAHGIAFENLPEPRATLTDLDLSALAELRGRTTDTDDLLALGLAVRQGDQIIPTYAGILAACPDPTRFLPSAWVQCGRLRGPQGTDIFDQVEIHGPMPLAVDQAVEFLLKHAYKTAVFGEVRRRDVYSIPIEPIREVIVNALVHASYAESSTPIRIGFYDDRVQVDSPGLLLPGMTVDTMRRVSRLRNPALARIFREAGIMEQWGTGIQRVFEQVAQAGLPEPTIEEVIDRVRVTIHVLSHNPADAGEHGESLSRSTKSPSRSTKSPSRSSQSRRGTKSEQQDGAPSTPATALTPDELTVLHQMETATASRAEIMN
;
A
#
# COMPACT_ATOMS: atom_id res chain seq x y z
N MET A 1 -5.78 -31.50 11.39
CA MET A 1 -5.84 -30.81 10.12
C MET A 1 -6.85 -29.67 10.10
N THR A 2 -7.42 -29.29 11.24
CA THR A 2 -8.44 -28.25 11.43
C THR A 2 -7.92 -27.02 12.19
N ASP A 3 -6.60 -26.81 12.22
CA ASP A 3 -5.95 -25.76 13.03
C ASP A 3 -6.22 -24.32 12.55
N TYR A 4 -7.05 -24.15 11.52
CA TYR A 4 -7.30 -22.82 10.90
C TYR A 4 -8.75 -22.34 11.01
N LEU A 5 -9.65 -23.11 11.64
CA LEU A 5 -11.00 -22.66 11.99
C LEU A 5 -11.16 -22.72 13.51
N THR A 6 -10.98 -21.56 14.14
CA THR A 6 -11.01 -21.45 15.60
C THR A 6 -12.42 -21.11 16.07
N LEU A 7 -12.99 -21.95 16.92
CA LEU A 7 -14.26 -21.65 17.56
C LEU A 7 -14.05 -20.98 18.92
N GLY A 8 -14.79 -19.94 19.17
CA GLY A 8 -14.89 -19.31 20.48
C GLY A 8 -15.66 -20.16 21.50
N ASN A 9 -15.64 -19.72 22.74
CA ASN A 9 -16.36 -20.39 23.82
C ASN A 9 -17.89 -20.42 23.64
N ASP A 10 -18.41 -19.56 22.76
CA ASP A 10 -19.83 -19.46 22.37
C ASP A 10 -20.17 -20.35 21.15
N GLY A 11 -19.21 -21.14 20.65
CA GLY A 11 -19.37 -22.00 19.46
C GLY A 11 -19.40 -21.27 18.13
N ARG A 12 -19.07 -19.99 18.09
CA ARG A 12 -18.96 -19.20 16.86
C ARG A 12 -17.51 -19.19 16.37
N LEU A 13 -17.35 -19.02 15.05
CA LEU A 13 -16.03 -18.84 14.45
C LEU A 13 -15.44 -17.49 14.87
N VAL A 14 -14.19 -17.51 15.36
CA VAL A 14 -13.45 -16.30 15.78
C VAL A 14 -12.69 -15.68 14.60
N ASP A 15 -12.32 -16.50 13.62
CA ASP A 15 -11.59 -16.07 12.44
C ASP A 15 -12.43 -15.08 11.62
N ARG A 16 -11.76 -14.04 11.09
CA ARG A 16 -12.39 -12.96 10.34
C ARG A 16 -12.01 -13.02 8.87
N GLU A 17 -12.95 -12.60 8.03
CA GLU A 17 -12.69 -12.41 6.61
C GLU A 17 -11.49 -11.49 6.37
N GLY A 18 -10.70 -11.79 5.35
CA GLY A 18 -9.47 -11.09 5.03
C GLY A 18 -8.97 -11.41 3.64
N LYS A 19 -7.68 -11.16 3.40
CA LYS A 19 -7.05 -11.39 2.10
C LYS A 19 -7.07 -12.88 1.69
N THR A 20 -7.08 -13.78 2.65
CA THR A 20 -6.97 -15.25 2.45
C THR A 20 -8.11 -16.06 3.07
N LEU A 21 -9.15 -15.40 3.59
CA LEU A 21 -10.32 -16.05 4.17
C LEU A 21 -11.61 -15.34 3.75
N GLU A 22 -12.58 -16.12 3.32
CA GLU A 22 -13.95 -15.66 3.04
C GLU A 22 -14.94 -16.65 3.64
N LEU A 23 -16.00 -16.15 4.26
CA LEU A 23 -17.05 -16.91 4.90
C LEU A 23 -18.35 -16.74 4.13
N LYS A 24 -19.06 -17.82 3.87
CA LYS A 24 -20.39 -17.79 3.21
C LYS A 24 -21.34 -18.73 3.91
N ARG A 25 -22.56 -18.26 4.06
CA ARG A 25 -23.63 -19.06 4.62
C ARG A 25 -23.98 -20.25 3.72
N ASP A 26 -24.09 -20.01 2.42
CA ASP A 26 -24.47 -20.97 1.39
C ASP A 26 -24.02 -20.50 -0.01
N LEU A 27 -24.30 -21.29 -1.04
CA LEU A 27 -24.05 -20.94 -2.44
C LEU A 27 -25.34 -20.69 -3.24
N SER A 28 -26.38 -20.17 -2.61
CA SER A 28 -27.63 -19.79 -3.31
C SER A 28 -27.38 -18.82 -4.47
N SER A 29 -26.34 -17.96 -4.34
CA SER A 29 -25.84 -17.09 -5.40
C SER A 29 -24.35 -17.36 -5.67
N PRO A 30 -23.98 -18.20 -6.66
CA PRO A 30 -22.60 -18.66 -6.85
C PRO A 30 -21.65 -17.60 -7.40
N THR A 31 -22.18 -16.52 -8.02
CA THR A 31 -21.34 -15.49 -8.68
C THR A 31 -20.34 -14.81 -7.75
N GLY A 32 -20.74 -14.44 -6.52
CA GLY A 32 -19.86 -13.83 -5.52
C GLY A 32 -18.73 -14.78 -5.09
N PRO A 33 -19.07 -16.00 -4.60
CA PRO A 33 -18.09 -17.02 -4.25
C PRO A 33 -17.10 -17.36 -5.37
N LEU A 34 -17.55 -17.49 -6.62
CA LEU A 34 -16.68 -17.79 -7.76
C LEU A 34 -15.71 -16.65 -8.08
N ARG A 35 -16.16 -15.38 -7.96
CA ARG A 35 -15.25 -14.22 -8.05
C ARG A 35 -14.21 -14.25 -6.94
N THR A 36 -14.58 -14.63 -5.72
CA THR A 36 -13.65 -14.73 -4.59
C THR A 36 -12.64 -15.86 -4.82
N ILE A 37 -13.06 -17.04 -5.30
CA ILE A 37 -12.16 -18.14 -5.67
C ILE A 37 -11.17 -17.69 -6.75
N THR A 38 -11.67 -17.02 -7.80
CA THR A 38 -10.81 -16.44 -8.86
C THR A 38 -9.81 -15.44 -8.27
N ALA A 39 -10.26 -14.58 -7.37
CA ALA A 39 -9.42 -13.58 -6.73
C ALA A 39 -8.35 -14.20 -5.81
N PHE A 40 -8.67 -15.28 -5.10
CA PHE A 40 -7.69 -16.03 -4.31
C PHE A 40 -6.59 -16.62 -5.20
N ALA A 41 -6.95 -17.26 -6.31
CA ALA A 41 -5.99 -17.83 -7.26
C ALA A 41 -5.05 -16.79 -7.86
N ASN A 42 -5.51 -15.54 -8.03
CA ASN A 42 -4.74 -14.43 -8.59
C ASN A 42 -3.92 -13.66 -7.54
N SER A 43 -4.28 -13.72 -6.25
CA SER A 43 -3.68 -12.85 -5.22
C SER A 43 -2.71 -13.59 -4.30
N ALA A 44 -3.17 -14.20 -3.25
CA ALA A 44 -2.32 -14.84 -2.24
C ALA A 44 -2.70 -16.31 -1.94
N GLY A 45 -3.63 -16.86 -2.70
CA GLY A 45 -4.37 -18.04 -2.30
C GLY A 45 -5.41 -17.69 -1.23
N GLY A 46 -6.09 -18.70 -0.72
CA GLY A 46 -7.04 -18.47 0.37
C GLY A 46 -8.10 -19.56 0.46
N ARG A 47 -8.96 -19.42 1.45
CA ARG A 47 -10.01 -20.37 1.77
C ARG A 47 -11.38 -19.72 1.72
N LEU A 48 -12.29 -20.34 0.99
CA LEU A 48 -13.71 -20.05 1.05
C LEU A 48 -14.37 -21.11 1.94
N VAL A 49 -14.99 -20.70 3.03
CA VAL A 49 -15.71 -21.58 3.96
C VAL A 49 -17.20 -21.37 3.78
N ILE A 50 -17.92 -22.43 3.44
CA ILE A 50 -19.36 -22.45 3.20
C ILE A 50 -20.04 -23.16 4.35
N GLY A 51 -21.11 -22.57 4.89
CA GLY A 51 -21.82 -23.05 6.08
C GLY A 51 -21.57 -22.19 7.31
N ILE A 52 -21.03 -20.95 7.13
CA ILE A 52 -20.82 -19.99 8.21
C ILE A 52 -21.60 -18.71 7.89
N ALA A 53 -22.42 -18.26 8.84
CA ALA A 53 -23.15 -16.99 8.72
C ALA A 53 -22.24 -15.80 9.02
N ASP A 54 -22.65 -14.58 8.61
CA ASP A 54 -21.85 -13.35 8.74
C ASP A 54 -21.49 -13.01 10.21
N ASP A 55 -22.26 -13.51 11.18
CA ASP A 55 -22.00 -13.34 12.61
C ASP A 55 -21.07 -14.43 13.21
N GLY A 56 -20.49 -15.28 12.37
CA GLY A 56 -19.64 -16.40 12.76
C GLY A 56 -20.40 -17.68 13.22
N THR A 57 -21.73 -17.67 13.17
CA THR A 57 -22.53 -18.85 13.56
C THR A 57 -22.32 -19.97 12.55
N VAL A 58 -21.99 -21.19 13.04
CA VAL A 58 -21.89 -22.37 12.23
C VAL A 58 -23.29 -22.82 11.83
N VAL A 59 -23.66 -22.66 10.57
CA VAL A 59 -24.95 -23.10 10.00
C VAL A 59 -24.83 -24.53 9.46
N GLY A 60 -23.67 -24.85 8.88
CA GLY A 60 -23.40 -26.11 8.19
C GLY A 60 -24.00 -26.15 6.78
N VAL A 61 -23.71 -27.21 6.08
CA VAL A 61 -24.23 -27.55 4.74
C VAL A 61 -25.21 -28.71 4.88
N GLU A 62 -26.36 -28.63 4.22
CA GLU A 62 -27.45 -29.62 4.36
C GLU A 62 -27.06 -30.99 3.76
N ASP A 63 -26.54 -30.98 2.54
CA ASP A 63 -25.96 -32.15 1.87
C ASP A 63 -24.52 -31.87 1.45
N PRO A 64 -23.56 -32.21 2.31
CA PRO A 64 -22.15 -31.87 2.07
C PRO A 64 -21.56 -32.48 0.80
N LEU A 65 -21.93 -33.72 0.45
CA LEU A 65 -21.41 -34.42 -0.73
C LEU A 65 -21.98 -33.83 -2.03
N ALA A 66 -23.26 -33.53 -2.06
CA ALA A 66 -23.89 -32.90 -3.21
C ALA A 66 -23.36 -31.45 -3.42
N GLU A 67 -23.10 -30.72 -2.33
CA GLU A 67 -22.57 -29.37 -2.43
C GLU A 67 -21.08 -29.37 -2.83
N GLU A 68 -20.27 -30.35 -2.42
CA GLU A 68 -18.90 -30.54 -2.89
C GLU A 68 -18.88 -30.77 -4.41
N GLU A 69 -19.68 -31.69 -4.95
CA GLU A 69 -19.78 -31.95 -6.40
C GLU A 69 -20.23 -30.69 -7.17
N ARG A 70 -21.22 -29.99 -6.60
CA ARG A 70 -21.74 -28.76 -7.19
C ARG A 70 -20.66 -27.65 -7.25
N VAL A 71 -19.90 -27.46 -6.18
CA VAL A 71 -18.80 -26.45 -6.14
C VAL A 71 -17.73 -26.82 -7.15
N ALA A 72 -17.30 -28.08 -7.21
CA ALA A 72 -16.30 -28.54 -8.16
C ALA A 72 -16.75 -28.28 -9.61
N SER A 73 -18.00 -28.62 -9.95
CA SER A 73 -18.57 -28.36 -11.28
C SER A 73 -18.67 -26.88 -11.61
N LEU A 74 -19.08 -26.04 -10.65
CA LEU A 74 -19.13 -24.58 -10.84
C LEU A 74 -17.74 -23.98 -11.09
N ILE A 75 -16.71 -24.45 -10.40
CA ILE A 75 -15.33 -23.97 -10.61
C ILE A 75 -14.84 -24.34 -12.00
N ASP A 76 -15.05 -25.59 -12.44
CA ASP A 76 -14.61 -26.06 -13.75
C ASP A 76 -15.32 -25.32 -14.91
N ASP A 77 -16.62 -25.08 -14.77
CA ASP A 77 -17.43 -24.41 -15.79
C ASP A 77 -17.18 -22.90 -15.91
N TRP A 78 -16.85 -22.26 -14.79
CA TRP A 78 -16.87 -20.78 -14.72
C TRP A 78 -15.50 -20.14 -14.64
N ILE A 79 -14.42 -20.86 -14.34
CA ILE A 79 -13.10 -20.28 -14.14
C ILE A 79 -12.11 -20.77 -15.20
N SER A 80 -11.49 -19.86 -15.88
CA SER A 80 -10.44 -20.12 -16.87
C SER A 80 -9.17 -19.32 -16.54
N PRO A 81 -7.97 -19.85 -16.78
CA PRO A 81 -7.65 -21.25 -17.07
C PRO A 81 -8.14 -22.19 -15.97
N GLN A 82 -8.29 -23.49 -16.29
CA GLN A 82 -8.78 -24.49 -15.32
C GLN A 82 -8.05 -24.39 -13.97
N LEU A 83 -8.83 -24.31 -12.90
CA LEU A 83 -8.39 -24.21 -11.51
C LEU A 83 -8.85 -25.45 -10.75
N VAL A 84 -7.94 -26.07 -10.01
CA VAL A 84 -8.22 -27.28 -9.22
C VAL A 84 -7.89 -26.99 -7.76
N PRO A 85 -8.81 -26.43 -6.97
CA PRO A 85 -8.64 -26.27 -5.52
C PRO A 85 -8.83 -27.60 -4.79
N ALA A 86 -8.35 -27.67 -3.55
CA ALA A 86 -8.78 -28.74 -2.65
C ALA A 86 -10.15 -28.37 -2.06
N ILE A 87 -11.05 -29.36 -1.98
CA ILE A 87 -12.38 -29.18 -1.38
C ILE A 87 -12.49 -30.19 -0.25
N ASP A 88 -12.65 -29.72 0.98
CA ASP A 88 -12.66 -30.52 2.19
C ASP A 88 -14.00 -30.38 2.93
N LEU A 89 -14.54 -31.49 3.40
CA LEU A 89 -15.67 -31.53 4.33
C LEU A 89 -15.15 -31.51 5.75
N VAL A 90 -15.38 -30.41 6.48
CA VAL A 90 -14.84 -30.19 7.82
C VAL A 90 -15.98 -30.26 8.86
N PRO A 91 -15.96 -31.24 9.78
CA PRO A 91 -16.91 -31.27 10.89
C PRO A 91 -16.56 -30.16 11.90
N LEU A 92 -17.51 -29.28 12.18
CA LEU A 92 -17.46 -28.27 13.23
C LEU A 92 -18.67 -28.44 14.15
N THR A 93 -18.42 -28.78 15.42
CA THR A 93 -19.47 -29.10 16.40
C THR A 93 -20.30 -30.31 15.95
N ASP A 94 -21.59 -30.09 15.73
CA ASP A 94 -22.58 -31.06 15.24
C ASP A 94 -22.91 -30.94 13.75
N LYS A 95 -22.20 -30.03 13.04
CA LYS A 95 -22.45 -29.67 11.64
C LYS A 95 -21.21 -29.86 10.78
N THR A 96 -21.41 -29.96 9.48
CA THR A 96 -20.32 -30.01 8.50
C THR A 96 -20.31 -28.75 7.67
N VAL A 97 -19.13 -28.13 7.51
CA VAL A 97 -18.88 -27.02 6.60
C VAL A 97 -18.03 -27.48 5.42
N LEU A 98 -18.15 -26.82 4.30
CA LEU A 98 -17.33 -27.08 3.11
C LEU A 98 -16.20 -26.03 3.05
N VAL A 99 -14.97 -26.47 2.90
CA VAL A 99 -13.79 -25.59 2.78
C VAL A 99 -13.18 -25.78 1.40
N VAL A 100 -13.15 -24.70 0.61
CA VAL A 100 -12.46 -24.64 -0.69
C VAL A 100 -11.12 -23.98 -0.47
N ASP A 101 -10.03 -24.76 -0.46
CA ASP A 101 -8.66 -24.26 -0.32
C ASP A 101 -8.07 -23.98 -1.71
N VAL A 102 -7.92 -22.70 -2.03
CA VAL A 102 -7.48 -22.21 -3.34
C VAL A 102 -6.00 -21.84 -3.25
N PRO A 103 -5.10 -22.58 -3.92
CA PRO A 103 -3.70 -22.23 -3.94
C PRO A 103 -3.44 -20.97 -4.78
N LEU A 104 -2.36 -20.27 -4.50
CA LEU A 104 -1.84 -19.28 -5.44
C LEU A 104 -1.49 -19.98 -6.76
N SER A 105 -2.17 -19.63 -7.82
CA SER A 105 -1.95 -20.29 -9.11
C SER A 105 -0.67 -19.83 -9.80
N THR A 106 -0.01 -20.74 -10.48
CA THR A 106 1.11 -20.44 -11.40
C THR A 106 0.63 -20.09 -12.81
N ARG A 107 -0.66 -20.27 -13.11
CA ARG A 107 -1.29 -20.02 -14.42
C ARG A 107 -2.14 -18.75 -14.43
N ARG A 108 -1.74 -17.75 -13.64
CA ARG A 108 -2.43 -16.45 -13.58
C ARG A 108 -2.33 -15.69 -14.89
N PRO A 109 -3.31 -14.78 -15.19
CA PRO A 109 -4.52 -14.54 -14.42
C PRO A 109 -5.62 -15.56 -14.70
N HIS A 110 -6.35 -15.96 -13.65
CA HIS A 110 -7.62 -16.63 -13.79
C HIS A 110 -8.73 -15.60 -13.94
N TYR A 111 -9.77 -15.97 -14.68
CA TYR A 111 -10.91 -15.10 -14.94
C TYR A 111 -12.23 -15.88 -15.01
N ILE A 112 -13.34 -15.19 -14.79
CA ILE A 112 -14.68 -15.72 -14.98
C ILE A 112 -14.95 -15.85 -16.49
N THR A 113 -15.10 -17.06 -16.97
CA THR A 113 -15.19 -17.43 -18.40
C THR A 113 -16.23 -16.61 -19.17
N ARG A 114 -17.42 -16.38 -18.59
CA ARG A 114 -18.50 -15.59 -19.21
C ARG A 114 -18.19 -14.10 -19.35
N GLN A 115 -17.21 -13.59 -18.59
CA GLN A 115 -16.80 -12.17 -18.63
C GLN A 115 -15.55 -11.97 -19.49
N GLY A 116 -14.83 -13.06 -19.81
CA GLY A 116 -13.59 -13.04 -20.58
C GLY A 116 -12.37 -12.57 -19.80
N PRO A 117 -11.17 -12.65 -20.43
CA PRO A 117 -9.91 -12.33 -19.78
C PRO A 117 -9.71 -10.86 -19.41
N GLU A 118 -10.42 -9.94 -20.08
CA GLU A 118 -10.30 -8.49 -19.82
C GLU A 118 -11.16 -8.04 -18.64
N ALA A 119 -12.40 -8.57 -18.52
CA ALA A 119 -13.38 -8.12 -17.54
C ALA A 119 -13.63 -9.14 -16.41
N GLY A 120 -13.15 -10.37 -16.55
CA GLY A 120 -13.41 -11.46 -15.62
C GLY A 120 -12.30 -11.68 -14.59
N VAL A 121 -11.23 -10.88 -14.59
CA VAL A 121 -10.12 -11.02 -13.65
C VAL A 121 -10.46 -10.31 -12.34
N TYR A 122 -10.34 -11.04 -11.23
CA TYR A 122 -10.57 -10.53 -9.89
C TYR A 122 -9.36 -10.73 -9.00
N VAL A 123 -9.16 -9.82 -8.04
CA VAL A 123 -8.10 -9.85 -7.03
C VAL A 123 -8.66 -9.54 -5.63
N ARG A 124 -7.92 -9.93 -4.58
CA ARG A 124 -8.27 -9.62 -3.19
C ARG A 124 -7.55 -8.37 -2.72
N LEU A 125 -8.33 -7.43 -2.21
CA LEU A 125 -7.86 -6.23 -1.52
C LEU A 125 -8.42 -6.28 -0.09
N GLY A 126 -7.60 -6.67 0.87
CA GLY A 126 -8.09 -6.99 2.22
C GLY A 126 -9.19 -8.06 2.17
N SER A 127 -10.35 -7.79 2.77
CA SER A 127 -11.53 -8.66 2.73
C SER A 127 -12.42 -8.46 1.49
N SER A 128 -12.07 -7.55 0.57
CA SER A 128 -12.89 -7.25 -0.59
C SER A 128 -12.37 -7.93 -1.86
N THR A 129 -13.27 -8.47 -2.67
CA THR A 129 -12.99 -8.94 -4.03
C THR A 129 -13.24 -7.79 -5.03
N ARG A 130 -12.24 -7.45 -5.84
CA ARG A 130 -12.32 -6.38 -6.84
C ARG A 130 -11.91 -6.86 -8.22
N GLN A 131 -12.51 -6.29 -9.24
CA GLN A 131 -12.08 -6.49 -10.62
C GLN A 131 -10.72 -5.84 -10.83
N ALA A 132 -9.80 -6.54 -11.48
CA ALA A 132 -8.50 -6.01 -11.86
C ALA A 132 -8.66 -5.05 -13.05
N ASP A 133 -7.93 -3.95 -13.03
CA ASP A 133 -7.77 -3.07 -14.19
C ASP A 133 -6.77 -3.67 -15.20
N PRO A 134 -6.67 -3.14 -16.42
CA PRO A 134 -5.78 -3.67 -17.46
C PRO A 134 -4.30 -3.67 -17.06
N ALA A 135 -3.82 -2.71 -16.27
CA ALA A 135 -2.43 -2.64 -15.83
C ALA A 135 -2.10 -3.78 -14.86
N LEU A 136 -3.02 -4.06 -13.93
CA LEU A 136 -2.90 -5.16 -12.99
C LEU A 136 -3.02 -6.52 -13.68
N VAL A 137 -3.91 -6.67 -14.68
CA VAL A 137 -4.00 -7.90 -15.50
C VAL A 137 -2.65 -8.17 -16.17
N ALA A 138 -2.07 -7.17 -16.85
CA ALA A 138 -0.77 -7.29 -17.48
C ALA A 138 0.37 -7.59 -16.47
N GLU A 139 0.27 -7.07 -15.25
CA GLU A 139 1.22 -7.40 -14.17
C GLU A 139 1.08 -8.87 -13.75
N LEU A 140 -0.13 -9.37 -13.57
CA LEU A 140 -0.37 -10.78 -13.20
C LEU A 140 0.17 -11.73 -14.28
N GLU A 141 0.00 -11.40 -15.55
CA GLU A 141 0.55 -12.17 -16.68
C GLU A 141 2.07 -12.19 -16.66
N ARG A 142 2.72 -11.02 -16.54
CA ARG A 142 4.18 -10.93 -16.45
C ARG A 142 4.71 -11.72 -15.25
N ASN A 143 4.09 -11.55 -14.08
CA ASN A 143 4.49 -12.27 -12.88
C ASN A 143 4.36 -13.79 -13.00
N ALA A 144 3.34 -14.29 -13.72
CA ALA A 144 3.18 -15.71 -13.98
C ALA A 144 4.34 -16.30 -14.83
N HIS A 145 4.91 -15.46 -15.71
CA HIS A 145 6.07 -15.82 -16.54
C HIS A 145 7.43 -15.46 -15.92
N GLY A 146 7.43 -14.95 -14.68
CA GLY A 146 8.68 -14.55 -14.00
C GLY A 146 9.32 -13.28 -14.58
N ILE A 147 8.56 -12.45 -15.30
CA ILE A 147 9.04 -11.22 -15.93
C ILE A 147 8.69 -10.03 -15.05
N ALA A 148 9.71 -9.31 -14.54
CA ALA A 148 9.53 -8.03 -13.90
C ALA A 148 9.31 -6.93 -14.94
N PHE A 149 8.40 -5.97 -14.66
CA PHE A 149 8.15 -4.83 -15.57
C PHE A 149 9.44 -4.05 -15.86
N GLU A 150 10.24 -3.81 -14.86
CA GLU A 150 11.50 -3.06 -14.98
C GLU A 150 12.51 -3.66 -15.98
N ASN A 151 12.41 -4.99 -16.26
CA ASN A 151 13.29 -5.68 -17.21
C ASN A 151 12.88 -5.50 -18.67
N LEU A 152 11.71 -4.92 -18.92
CA LEU A 152 11.28 -4.65 -20.30
C LEU A 152 12.10 -3.49 -20.89
N PRO A 153 12.48 -3.58 -22.20
CA PRO A 153 13.14 -2.47 -22.88
C PRO A 153 12.19 -1.29 -23.06
N GLU A 154 12.75 -0.06 -23.04
CA GLU A 154 12.04 1.15 -23.45
C GLU A 154 12.54 1.54 -24.86
N PRO A 155 11.78 1.24 -25.92
CA PRO A 155 12.25 1.42 -27.31
C PRO A 155 12.52 2.86 -27.73
N ARG A 156 11.96 3.84 -26.99
CA ARG A 156 12.16 5.28 -27.25
C ARG A 156 13.45 5.81 -26.60
N ALA A 157 14.06 5.01 -25.70
CA ALA A 157 15.27 5.41 -24.99
C ALA A 157 16.54 4.89 -25.69
N THR A 158 17.62 5.60 -25.49
CA THR A 158 18.96 5.26 -25.92
C THR A 158 19.93 5.30 -24.75
N LEU A 159 21.12 4.73 -24.89
CA LEU A 159 22.13 4.79 -23.82
C LEU A 159 22.53 6.22 -23.45
N THR A 160 22.35 7.19 -24.35
CA THR A 160 22.63 8.62 -24.07
C THR A 160 21.58 9.28 -23.16
N ASP A 161 20.45 8.63 -22.94
CA ASP A 161 19.45 9.06 -21.96
C ASP A 161 19.83 8.67 -20.52
N LEU A 162 20.86 7.84 -20.34
CA LEU A 162 21.39 7.42 -19.04
C LEU A 162 22.63 8.22 -18.66
N ASP A 163 22.68 8.74 -17.43
CA ASP A 163 23.90 9.32 -16.85
C ASP A 163 24.77 8.22 -16.23
N LEU A 164 25.66 7.67 -17.05
CA LEU A 164 26.58 6.60 -16.61
C LEU A 164 27.61 7.12 -15.61
N SER A 165 27.93 8.42 -15.62
CA SER A 165 28.87 9.00 -14.67
C SER A 165 28.27 9.07 -13.29
N ALA A 166 27.03 9.58 -13.16
CA ALA A 166 26.31 9.58 -11.90
C ALA A 166 26.05 8.15 -11.37
N LEU A 167 25.73 7.20 -12.27
CA LEU A 167 25.55 5.81 -11.88
C LEU A 167 26.87 5.19 -11.38
N ALA A 168 28.00 5.50 -11.99
CA ALA A 168 29.33 5.03 -11.57
C ALA A 168 29.71 5.61 -10.20
N GLU A 169 29.45 6.89 -9.97
CA GLU A 169 29.65 7.54 -8.66
C GLU A 169 28.80 6.88 -7.58
N LEU A 170 27.52 6.69 -7.84
CA LEU A 170 26.58 6.03 -6.94
C LEU A 170 27.02 4.63 -6.53
N ARG A 171 27.55 3.85 -7.49
CA ARG A 171 28.03 2.48 -7.27
C ARG A 171 29.46 2.41 -6.72
N GLY A 172 30.20 3.52 -6.71
CA GLY A 172 31.60 3.57 -6.32
C GLY A 172 32.55 2.83 -7.29
N ARG A 173 32.12 2.58 -8.55
CA ARG A 173 32.91 1.90 -9.59
C ARG A 173 32.45 2.32 -10.99
N THR A 174 33.37 2.25 -11.96
CA THR A 174 33.05 2.51 -13.37
C THR A 174 31.91 1.63 -13.87
N THR A 175 31.12 2.15 -14.79
CA THR A 175 30.00 1.45 -15.40
C THR A 175 30.12 1.57 -16.91
N ASP A 176 30.28 0.43 -17.58
CA ASP A 176 30.30 0.34 -19.03
C ASP A 176 29.03 -0.37 -19.57
N THR A 177 28.99 -0.57 -20.88
CA THR A 177 27.84 -1.20 -21.53
C THR A 177 27.64 -2.66 -21.10
N ASP A 178 28.74 -3.40 -20.87
CA ASP A 178 28.63 -4.79 -20.42
C ASP A 178 28.12 -4.88 -18.98
N ASP A 179 28.49 -3.91 -18.12
CA ASP A 179 27.91 -3.76 -16.81
C ASP A 179 26.41 -3.52 -16.89
N LEU A 180 25.93 -2.63 -17.79
CA LEU A 180 24.50 -2.36 -17.96
C LEU A 180 23.73 -3.64 -18.34
N LEU A 181 24.27 -4.43 -19.26
CA LEU A 181 23.67 -5.71 -19.65
C LEU A 181 23.65 -6.71 -18.48
N ALA A 182 24.77 -6.84 -17.75
CA ALA A 182 24.89 -7.75 -16.61
C ALA A 182 23.99 -7.35 -15.42
N LEU A 183 23.70 -6.06 -15.26
CA LEU A 183 22.81 -5.53 -14.23
C LEU A 183 21.33 -5.58 -14.62
N GLY A 184 21.03 -5.85 -15.89
CA GLY A 184 19.66 -5.78 -16.41
C GLY A 184 19.17 -4.33 -16.63
N LEU A 185 20.09 -3.36 -16.68
CA LEU A 185 19.76 -1.95 -16.95
C LEU A 185 19.63 -1.63 -18.44
N ALA A 186 20.12 -2.53 -19.28
CA ALA A 186 19.94 -2.54 -20.73
C ALA A 186 19.78 -3.97 -21.24
N VAL A 187 19.24 -4.11 -22.44
CA VAL A 187 19.12 -5.39 -23.14
C VAL A 187 19.63 -5.24 -24.59
N ARG A 188 20.11 -6.34 -25.14
CA ARG A 188 20.50 -6.41 -26.54
C ARG A 188 19.28 -6.85 -27.37
N GLN A 189 18.92 -6.04 -28.36
CA GLN A 189 17.86 -6.35 -29.30
C GLN A 189 18.39 -6.22 -30.73
N GLY A 190 18.72 -7.34 -31.34
CA GLY A 190 19.51 -7.35 -32.58
C GLY A 190 20.89 -6.73 -32.36
N ASP A 191 21.24 -5.74 -33.18
CA ASP A 191 22.52 -5.01 -33.11
C ASP A 191 22.46 -3.79 -32.16
N GLN A 192 21.29 -3.50 -31.59
CA GLN A 192 21.08 -2.34 -30.70
C GLN A 192 21.11 -2.75 -29.23
N ILE A 193 21.60 -1.86 -28.40
CA ILE A 193 21.50 -1.97 -26.94
C ILE A 193 20.52 -0.89 -26.47
N ILE A 194 19.43 -1.33 -25.87
CA ILE A 194 18.30 -0.50 -25.47
C ILE A 194 18.21 -0.51 -23.93
N PRO A 195 18.09 0.66 -23.27
CA PRO A 195 17.81 0.73 -21.84
C PRO A 195 16.54 -0.02 -21.47
N THR A 196 16.56 -0.72 -20.35
CA THR A 196 15.35 -1.23 -19.71
C THR A 196 14.73 -0.15 -18.83
N TYR A 197 13.48 -0.36 -18.38
CA TYR A 197 12.90 0.53 -17.37
C TYR A 197 13.72 0.57 -16.08
N ALA A 198 14.43 -0.52 -15.71
CA ALA A 198 15.38 -0.51 -14.60
C ALA A 198 16.52 0.48 -14.85
N GLY A 199 17.08 0.53 -16.07
CA GLY A 199 18.10 1.51 -16.45
C GLY A 199 17.60 2.95 -16.37
N ILE A 200 16.37 3.18 -16.87
CA ILE A 200 15.71 4.47 -16.78
C ILE A 200 15.53 4.92 -15.31
N LEU A 201 15.00 4.04 -14.45
CA LEU A 201 14.78 4.35 -13.03
C LEU A 201 16.08 4.57 -12.25
N ALA A 202 17.14 3.86 -12.63
CA ALA A 202 18.42 3.90 -11.91
C ALA A 202 19.32 5.06 -12.33
N ALA A 203 19.27 5.48 -13.62
CA ALA A 203 20.30 6.35 -14.18
C ALA A 203 19.79 7.45 -15.12
N CYS A 204 18.50 7.52 -15.45
CA CYS A 204 17.99 8.60 -16.29
C CYS A 204 17.81 9.89 -15.47
N PRO A 205 18.38 11.04 -15.88
CA PRO A 205 18.19 12.32 -15.17
C PRO A 205 16.74 12.79 -15.13
N ASP A 206 15.93 12.41 -16.10
CA ASP A 206 14.48 12.65 -16.13
C ASP A 206 13.73 11.40 -16.55
N PRO A 207 13.48 10.46 -15.62
CA PRO A 207 12.76 9.22 -15.91
C PRO A 207 11.30 9.46 -16.30
N THR A 208 10.71 10.62 -15.95
CA THR A 208 9.32 10.95 -16.24
C THR A 208 9.02 11.08 -17.73
N ARG A 209 10.03 11.32 -18.56
CA ARG A 209 9.91 11.28 -20.02
C ARG A 209 9.44 9.92 -20.55
N PHE A 210 9.75 8.87 -19.85
CA PHE A 210 9.45 7.48 -20.24
C PHE A 210 8.40 6.84 -19.31
N LEU A 211 8.47 7.16 -18.04
CA LEU A 211 7.61 6.67 -16.95
C LEU A 211 6.99 7.86 -16.21
N PRO A 212 5.79 8.34 -16.61
CA PRO A 212 5.21 9.58 -16.06
C PRO A 212 5.04 9.60 -14.54
N SER A 213 4.92 8.45 -13.88
CA SER A 213 4.78 8.31 -12.43
C SER A 213 6.12 8.11 -11.70
N ALA A 214 7.26 8.05 -12.41
CA ALA A 214 8.56 7.79 -11.82
C ALA A 214 9.16 9.05 -11.15
N TRP A 215 8.52 9.53 -10.09
CA TRP A 215 8.94 10.63 -9.23
C TRP A 215 8.35 10.47 -7.83
N VAL A 216 8.81 11.27 -6.87
CA VAL A 216 8.34 11.22 -5.48
C VAL A 216 7.74 12.57 -5.09
N GLN A 217 6.52 12.54 -4.56
CA GLN A 217 5.84 13.70 -4.00
C GLN A 217 5.96 13.69 -2.48
N CYS A 218 6.61 14.71 -1.92
CA CYS A 218 6.64 14.91 -0.47
C CYS A 218 5.76 16.09 -0.09
N GLY A 219 4.96 15.95 0.96
CA GLY A 219 4.10 17.00 1.49
C GLY A 219 4.14 17.08 3.01
N ARG A 220 4.21 18.31 3.57
CA ARG A 220 3.97 18.55 4.99
C ARG A 220 2.54 19.05 5.15
N LEU A 221 1.73 18.26 5.86
CA LEU A 221 0.29 18.46 6.00
C LEU A 221 -0.04 18.80 7.44
N ARG A 222 -0.91 19.79 7.65
CA ARG A 222 -1.38 20.20 8.97
C ARG A 222 -2.73 19.56 9.30
N GLY A 223 -2.91 19.29 10.58
CA GLY A 223 -4.11 18.67 11.12
C GLY A 223 -4.23 17.17 10.79
N PRO A 224 -5.11 16.45 11.50
CA PRO A 224 -5.26 15.01 11.38
C PRO A 224 -5.83 14.57 10.02
N GLN A 225 -6.58 15.44 9.35
CA GLN A 225 -7.19 15.17 8.04
C GLN A 225 -6.26 15.51 6.87
N GLY A 226 -5.15 16.26 7.12
CA GLY A 226 -4.18 16.60 6.08
C GLY A 226 -4.74 17.45 4.94
N THR A 227 -5.71 18.30 5.22
CA THR A 227 -6.33 19.17 4.21
C THR A 227 -5.53 20.44 3.91
N ASP A 228 -4.61 20.83 4.82
CA ASP A 228 -3.74 22.01 4.68
C ASP A 228 -2.31 21.54 4.37
N ILE A 229 -1.95 21.63 3.10
CA ILE A 229 -0.58 21.37 2.63
C ILE A 229 0.20 22.69 2.71
N PHE A 230 1.09 22.80 3.70
CA PHE A 230 1.78 24.05 3.91
C PHE A 230 3.19 24.08 3.30
N ASP A 231 3.77 22.93 2.97
CA ASP A 231 5.01 22.79 2.20
C ASP A 231 4.99 21.49 1.39
N GLN A 232 5.55 21.53 0.19
CA GLN A 232 5.65 20.36 -0.68
C GLN A 232 6.86 20.44 -1.58
N VAL A 233 7.35 19.29 -2.01
CA VAL A 233 8.40 19.14 -3.01
C VAL A 233 8.11 17.96 -3.92
N GLU A 234 8.43 18.12 -5.20
CA GLU A 234 8.47 17.05 -6.17
C GLU A 234 9.94 16.70 -6.42
N ILE A 235 10.25 15.41 -6.23
CA ILE A 235 11.60 14.88 -6.41
C ILE A 235 11.63 14.11 -7.71
N HIS A 236 12.33 14.66 -8.68
CA HIS A 236 12.57 14.06 -9.99
C HIS A 236 14.00 13.54 -10.09
N GLY A 237 14.27 12.64 -11.04
CA GLY A 237 15.59 12.08 -11.27
C GLY A 237 15.70 10.60 -10.92
N PRO A 238 16.93 10.06 -10.91
CA PRO A 238 17.17 8.66 -10.60
C PRO A 238 16.64 8.27 -9.22
N MET A 239 15.89 7.17 -9.14
CA MET A 239 15.22 6.73 -7.91
C MET A 239 16.17 6.52 -6.72
N PRO A 240 17.40 6.02 -6.89
CA PRO A 240 18.33 5.90 -5.76
C PRO A 240 18.64 7.25 -5.06
N LEU A 241 18.71 8.34 -5.83
CA LEU A 241 18.97 9.68 -5.29
C LEU A 241 17.76 10.31 -4.60
N ALA A 242 16.56 9.81 -4.88
CA ALA A 242 15.34 10.34 -4.28
C ALA A 242 15.23 10.03 -2.77
N VAL A 243 15.92 8.99 -2.27
CA VAL A 243 15.89 8.59 -0.86
C VAL A 243 16.38 9.74 0.04
N ASP A 244 17.59 10.23 -0.23
CA ASP A 244 18.22 11.25 0.61
C ASP A 244 17.46 12.57 0.53
N GLN A 245 16.96 12.97 -0.65
CA GLN A 245 16.15 14.16 -0.84
C GLN A 245 14.81 14.08 -0.07
N ALA A 246 14.16 12.92 -0.06
CA ALA A 246 12.94 12.72 0.71
C ALA A 246 13.20 12.76 2.22
N VAL A 247 14.28 12.17 2.68
CA VAL A 247 14.70 12.22 4.10
C VAL A 247 15.06 13.66 4.50
N GLU A 248 15.75 14.41 3.65
CA GLU A 248 16.08 15.83 3.90
C GLU A 248 14.81 16.68 4.05
N PHE A 249 13.81 16.48 3.17
CA PHE A 249 12.51 17.14 3.29
C PHE A 249 11.84 16.84 4.64
N LEU A 250 11.84 15.58 5.07
CA LEU A 250 11.25 15.20 6.36
C LEU A 250 12.02 15.80 7.54
N LEU A 251 13.36 15.83 7.48
CA LEU A 251 14.22 16.42 8.51
C LEU A 251 14.03 17.94 8.61
N LYS A 252 13.78 18.65 7.51
CA LYS A 252 13.43 20.08 7.49
C LYS A 252 12.23 20.39 8.38
N HIS A 253 11.28 19.48 8.47
CA HIS A 253 10.03 19.65 9.21
C HIS A 253 9.98 18.91 10.54
N ALA A 254 10.97 18.07 10.83
CA ALA A 254 11.08 17.36 12.09
C ALA A 254 11.58 18.28 13.21
N TYR A 255 10.95 18.19 14.37
CA TYR A 255 11.43 18.92 15.56
C TYR A 255 12.61 18.17 16.18
N LYS A 256 13.57 18.93 16.72
CA LYS A 256 14.64 18.39 17.55
C LYS A 256 14.31 18.64 19.01
N THR A 257 14.20 17.58 19.78
CA THR A 257 14.05 17.64 21.24
C THR A 257 15.37 17.26 21.88
N ALA A 258 15.82 18.02 22.87
CA ALA A 258 16.99 17.69 23.64
C ALA A 258 16.61 16.77 24.80
N VAL A 259 17.06 15.53 24.77
CA VAL A 259 16.95 14.62 25.91
C VAL A 259 18.27 14.73 26.70
N PHE A 260 18.16 15.14 27.97
CA PHE A 260 19.30 15.23 28.88
C PHE A 260 19.46 13.86 29.58
N GLY A 261 20.48 13.08 29.16
CA GLY A 261 20.94 11.92 29.89
C GLY A 261 21.89 12.31 31.01
N GLU A 262 22.31 11.34 31.87
CA GLU A 262 23.17 11.60 33.04
C GLU A 262 24.52 12.27 32.71
N VAL A 263 25.02 12.16 31.47
CA VAL A 263 26.36 12.65 31.09
C VAL A 263 26.40 13.50 29.82
N ARG A 264 25.45 13.33 28.90
CA ARG A 264 25.43 14.06 27.59
C ARG A 264 24.02 14.36 27.12
N ARG A 265 23.85 15.58 26.55
CA ARG A 265 22.68 15.93 25.75
C ARG A 265 22.65 15.07 24.50
N ARG A 266 21.50 14.46 24.19
CA ARG A 266 21.19 13.84 22.90
C ARG A 266 20.09 14.62 22.23
N ASP A 267 20.32 15.04 20.99
CA ASP A 267 19.28 15.60 20.15
C ASP A 267 18.50 14.42 19.53
N VAL A 268 17.21 14.33 19.84
CA VAL A 268 16.30 13.31 19.31
C VAL A 268 15.32 14.01 18.38
N TYR A 269 15.19 13.51 17.16
CA TYR A 269 14.17 13.99 16.24
C TYR A 269 12.79 13.49 16.65
N SER A 270 11.74 14.27 16.36
CA SER A 270 10.34 13.87 16.58
C SER A 270 9.89 12.69 15.73
N ILE A 271 10.68 12.33 14.73
CA ILE A 271 10.43 11.23 13.82
C ILE A 271 11.55 10.18 13.92
N PRO A 272 11.24 8.88 13.86
CA PRO A 272 12.23 7.82 13.81
C PRO A 272 12.81 7.73 12.39
N ILE A 273 13.97 8.39 12.16
CA ILE A 273 14.54 8.61 10.82
C ILE A 273 14.88 7.29 10.14
N GLU A 274 15.58 6.37 10.84
CA GLU A 274 16.02 5.09 10.24
C GLU A 274 14.85 4.21 9.78
N PRO A 275 13.81 3.96 10.60
CA PRO A 275 12.61 3.27 10.14
C PRO A 275 11.93 3.93 8.94
N ILE A 276 11.83 5.27 8.94
CA ILE A 276 11.19 6.00 7.84
C ILE A 276 12.02 5.90 6.55
N ARG A 277 13.36 6.02 6.65
CA ARG A 277 14.26 5.82 5.52
C ARG A 277 14.10 4.42 4.90
N GLU A 278 14.02 3.39 5.74
CA GLU A 278 13.79 2.02 5.29
C GLU A 278 12.44 1.87 4.56
N VAL A 279 11.38 2.50 5.08
CA VAL A 279 10.06 2.50 4.41
C VAL A 279 10.10 3.22 3.07
N ILE A 280 10.83 4.33 2.95
CA ILE A 280 11.03 5.06 1.68
C ILE A 280 11.78 4.19 0.67
N VAL A 281 12.88 3.55 1.07
CA VAL A 281 13.63 2.60 0.23
C VAL A 281 12.72 1.49 -0.27
N ASN A 282 11.95 0.87 0.62
CA ASN A 282 11.00 -0.17 0.26
C ASN A 282 9.93 0.34 -0.70
N ALA A 283 9.40 1.55 -0.49
CA ALA A 283 8.42 2.15 -1.39
C ALA A 283 8.96 2.32 -2.82
N LEU A 284 10.23 2.76 -2.97
CA LEU A 284 10.89 2.92 -4.27
C LEU A 284 11.17 1.58 -4.95
N VAL A 285 11.65 0.59 -4.21
CA VAL A 285 12.04 -0.72 -4.76
C VAL A 285 10.82 -1.60 -5.06
N HIS A 286 9.70 -1.38 -4.39
CA HIS A 286 8.48 -2.18 -4.54
C HIS A 286 7.36 -1.50 -5.33
N ALA A 287 7.52 -0.22 -5.76
CA ALA A 287 6.52 0.47 -6.56
C ALA A 287 6.22 -0.24 -7.88
N SER A 288 4.96 -0.22 -8.29
CA SER A 288 4.55 -0.58 -9.65
C SER A 288 4.74 0.63 -10.57
N TYR A 289 5.87 0.70 -11.25
CA TYR A 289 6.16 1.76 -12.22
C TYR A 289 5.43 1.57 -13.56
N ALA A 290 4.76 0.44 -13.75
CA ALA A 290 3.82 0.23 -14.85
C ALA A 290 2.54 1.06 -14.70
N GLU A 291 2.21 1.43 -13.45
CA GLU A 291 1.10 2.31 -13.13
C GLU A 291 1.49 3.76 -13.41
N SER A 292 0.82 4.39 -14.36
CA SER A 292 1.18 5.73 -14.85
C SER A 292 0.43 6.88 -14.19
N SER A 293 -0.54 6.57 -13.32
CA SER A 293 -1.48 7.58 -12.82
C SER A 293 -1.00 8.31 -11.57
N THR A 294 -0.15 7.69 -10.75
CA THR A 294 0.22 8.28 -9.46
C THR A 294 1.68 8.02 -9.08
N PRO A 295 2.38 9.05 -8.56
CA PRO A 295 3.74 8.88 -8.05
C PRO A 295 3.75 8.22 -6.67
N ILE A 296 4.94 7.92 -6.18
CA ILE A 296 5.15 7.61 -4.77
C ILE A 296 4.89 8.86 -3.95
N ARG A 297 4.11 8.75 -2.86
CA ARG A 297 3.75 9.89 -2.01
C ARG A 297 4.25 9.71 -0.60
N ILE A 298 4.81 10.78 -0.04
CA ILE A 298 5.28 10.83 1.34
C ILE A 298 4.59 12.01 2.00
N GLY A 299 3.65 11.71 2.88
CA GLY A 299 2.91 12.70 3.66
C GLY A 299 3.42 12.78 5.09
N PHE A 300 3.90 13.94 5.53
CA PHE A 300 4.23 14.20 6.92
C PHE A 300 3.12 15.02 7.58
N TYR A 301 2.33 14.37 8.43
CA TYR A 301 1.26 14.93 9.22
C TYR A 301 1.77 15.38 10.60
N ASP A 302 0.90 15.92 11.43
CA ASP A 302 1.28 16.34 12.78
C ASP A 302 1.56 15.16 13.72
N ASP A 303 0.96 14.00 13.46
CA ASP A 303 0.98 12.80 14.29
C ASP A 303 1.60 11.57 13.61
N ARG A 304 1.91 11.64 12.31
CA ARG A 304 2.39 10.48 11.55
C ARG A 304 3.12 10.88 10.27
N VAL A 305 3.91 9.93 9.76
CA VAL A 305 4.40 9.91 8.38
C VAL A 305 3.71 8.76 7.65
N GLN A 306 3.15 9.04 6.48
CA GLN A 306 2.56 8.05 5.58
C GLN A 306 3.37 7.97 4.29
N VAL A 307 3.67 6.76 3.86
CA VAL A 307 4.34 6.50 2.58
C VAL A 307 3.44 5.62 1.74
N ASP A 308 2.99 6.14 0.61
CA ASP A 308 2.13 5.48 -0.36
C ASP A 308 2.96 5.06 -1.58
N SER A 309 3.04 3.75 -1.84
CA SER A 309 3.73 3.16 -2.99
C SER A 309 2.71 2.59 -3.97
N PRO A 310 2.72 2.97 -5.27
CA PRO A 310 1.83 2.41 -6.27
C PRO A 310 1.98 0.88 -6.42
N GLY A 311 0.86 0.22 -6.67
CA GLY A 311 0.75 -1.23 -6.82
C GLY A 311 0.35 -1.95 -5.54
N LEU A 312 -0.32 -3.10 -5.69
CA LEU A 312 -0.70 -3.97 -4.58
C LEU A 312 0.48 -4.86 -4.16
N LEU A 313 0.36 -5.57 -3.05
CA LEU A 313 1.33 -6.60 -2.68
C LEU A 313 1.45 -7.66 -3.78
N LEU A 314 2.68 -8.08 -4.06
CA LEU A 314 2.94 -9.11 -5.07
C LEU A 314 2.13 -10.39 -4.79
N PRO A 315 1.71 -11.13 -5.83
CA PRO A 315 1.00 -12.38 -5.66
C PRO A 315 1.71 -13.34 -4.70
N GLY A 316 0.96 -13.89 -3.75
CA GLY A 316 1.49 -14.76 -2.69
C GLY A 316 1.94 -14.00 -1.44
N MET A 317 1.80 -12.67 -1.39
CA MET A 317 2.14 -11.87 -0.22
C MET A 317 0.89 -11.34 0.50
N THR A 318 0.96 -11.37 1.80
CA THR A 318 0.05 -10.68 2.73
C THR A 318 0.86 -9.76 3.63
N VAL A 319 0.21 -8.85 4.35
CA VAL A 319 0.88 -7.98 5.33
C VAL A 319 1.65 -8.81 6.37
N ASP A 320 1.09 -9.95 6.80
CA ASP A 320 1.74 -10.84 7.78
C ASP A 320 2.97 -11.55 7.22
N THR A 321 2.88 -12.00 5.95
CA THR A 321 4.00 -12.72 5.31
C THR A 321 5.15 -11.79 4.94
N MET A 322 4.89 -10.51 4.61
CA MET A 322 5.95 -9.56 4.24
C MET A 322 6.92 -9.26 5.40
N ARG A 323 6.53 -9.50 6.65
CA ARG A 323 7.43 -9.42 7.82
C ARG A 323 8.49 -10.54 7.83
N ARG A 324 8.27 -11.64 7.10
CA ARG A 324 9.11 -12.85 7.12
C ARG A 324 9.75 -13.17 5.78
N VAL A 325 9.12 -12.73 4.70
CA VAL A 325 9.54 -13.05 3.34
C VAL A 325 9.65 -11.77 2.52
N SER A 326 10.82 -11.53 1.96
CA SER A 326 11.04 -10.43 1.01
C SER A 326 10.92 -10.95 -0.43
N ARG A 327 10.05 -10.32 -1.21
CA ARG A 327 9.92 -10.54 -2.65
C ARG A 327 10.02 -9.18 -3.34
N LEU A 328 10.98 -9.01 -4.21
CA LEU A 328 11.24 -7.75 -4.90
C LEU A 328 10.37 -7.61 -6.15
N ARG A 329 9.68 -6.49 -6.30
CA ARG A 329 9.00 -6.14 -7.55
C ARG A 329 10.00 -5.70 -8.61
N ASN A 330 11.00 -4.92 -8.20
CA ASN A 330 12.02 -4.36 -9.08
C ASN A 330 13.42 -4.86 -8.62
N PRO A 331 13.79 -6.13 -8.96
CA PRO A 331 15.03 -6.75 -8.49
C PRO A 331 16.30 -6.10 -9.05
N ALA A 332 16.28 -5.58 -10.30
CA ALA A 332 17.42 -4.90 -10.90
C ALA A 332 17.66 -3.54 -10.24
N LEU A 333 16.60 -2.76 -10.02
CA LEU A 333 16.65 -1.51 -9.26
C LEU A 333 17.16 -1.76 -7.83
N ALA A 334 16.62 -2.77 -7.14
CA ALA A 334 17.06 -3.16 -5.80
C ALA A 334 18.54 -3.52 -5.74
N ARG A 335 19.08 -4.13 -6.81
CA ARG A 335 20.51 -4.40 -6.92
C ARG A 335 21.33 -3.12 -6.92
N ILE A 336 20.89 -2.08 -7.64
CA ILE A 336 21.57 -0.78 -7.63
C ILE A 336 21.52 -0.15 -6.25
N PHE A 337 20.36 -0.19 -5.56
CA PHE A 337 20.25 0.30 -4.19
C PHE A 337 21.21 -0.40 -3.22
N ARG A 338 21.43 -1.71 -3.39
CA ARG A 338 22.40 -2.47 -2.59
C ARG A 338 23.86 -2.11 -2.93
N GLU A 339 24.20 -2.02 -4.24
CA GLU A 339 25.54 -1.63 -4.67
C GLU A 339 25.90 -0.20 -4.22
N ALA A 340 24.91 0.69 -4.14
CA ALA A 340 25.04 2.04 -3.60
C ALA A 340 25.08 2.11 -2.05
N GLY A 341 24.94 0.98 -1.34
CA GLY A 341 24.86 0.96 0.12
C GLY A 341 23.59 1.57 0.71
N ILE A 342 22.57 1.81 -0.11
CA ILE A 342 21.28 2.39 0.31
C ILE A 342 20.40 1.35 0.97
N MET A 343 20.48 0.09 0.54
CA MET A 343 19.66 -1.04 0.98
C MET A 343 20.53 -2.21 1.44
N GLU A 344 20.12 -2.91 2.50
CA GLU A 344 20.80 -4.12 2.98
C GLU A 344 20.35 -5.39 2.23
N GLN A 345 21.19 -6.44 2.29
CA GLN A 345 20.97 -7.68 1.51
C GLN A 345 19.97 -8.66 2.14
N TRP A 346 19.79 -8.64 3.45
CA TRP A 346 19.19 -9.75 4.21
C TRP A 346 17.66 -9.78 4.25
N GLY A 347 16.98 -8.78 3.68
CA GLY A 347 15.51 -8.76 3.63
C GLY A 347 14.82 -8.58 5.00
N THR A 348 15.57 -8.16 6.02
CA THR A 348 15.08 -7.92 7.39
C THR A 348 14.58 -6.49 7.63
N GLY A 349 14.57 -5.66 6.58
CA GLY A 349 14.31 -4.23 6.69
C GLY A 349 12.97 -3.93 7.36
N ILE A 350 11.89 -4.57 6.92
CA ILE A 350 10.56 -4.32 7.49
C ILE A 350 10.46 -4.78 8.95
N GLN A 351 11.07 -5.90 9.32
CA GLN A 351 11.11 -6.34 10.72
C GLN A 351 11.82 -5.33 11.60
N ARG A 352 12.97 -4.78 11.14
CA ARG A 352 13.69 -3.72 11.86
C ARG A 352 12.86 -2.45 12.00
N VAL A 353 12.05 -2.09 11.02
CA VAL A 353 11.13 -0.95 11.15
C VAL A 353 10.23 -1.12 12.36
N PHE A 354 9.60 -2.29 12.52
CA PHE A 354 8.75 -2.57 13.68
C PHE A 354 9.53 -2.56 15.00
N GLU A 355 10.71 -3.18 15.05
CA GLU A 355 11.56 -3.23 16.24
C GLU A 355 12.04 -1.83 16.66
N GLN A 356 12.50 -1.02 15.71
CA GLN A 356 13.02 0.32 16.01
C GLN A 356 11.91 1.31 16.40
N VAL A 357 10.73 1.20 15.80
CA VAL A 357 9.55 2.01 16.18
C VAL A 357 9.11 1.65 17.60
N ALA A 358 9.08 0.36 17.95
CA ALA A 358 8.78 -0.10 19.31
C ALA A 358 9.83 0.38 20.34
N GLN A 359 11.13 0.34 19.97
CA GLN A 359 12.23 0.88 20.81
C GLN A 359 12.11 2.39 21.02
N ALA A 360 11.56 3.12 20.05
CA ALA A 360 11.27 4.55 20.17
C ALA A 360 10.02 4.84 21.03
N GLY A 361 9.32 3.82 21.52
CA GLY A 361 8.09 3.98 22.32
C GLY A 361 6.89 4.46 21.52
N LEU A 362 6.92 4.33 20.20
CA LEU A 362 5.86 4.74 19.30
C LEU A 362 4.87 3.59 19.02
N PRO A 363 3.63 3.88 18.65
CA PRO A 363 2.65 2.89 18.20
C PRO A 363 3.20 2.03 17.05
N GLU A 364 2.77 0.77 16.98
CA GLU A 364 3.17 -0.15 15.91
C GLU A 364 2.83 0.42 14.54
N PRO A 365 3.77 0.34 13.55
CA PRO A 365 3.49 0.76 12.18
C PRO A 365 2.33 -0.02 11.57
N THR A 366 1.49 0.65 10.80
CA THR A 366 0.45 -0.02 10.03
C THR A 366 0.84 -0.13 8.56
N ILE A 367 0.50 -1.27 7.95
CA ILE A 367 0.71 -1.54 6.53
C ILE A 367 -0.64 -1.97 5.96
N GLU A 368 -1.08 -1.29 4.91
CA GLU A 368 -2.40 -1.49 4.33
C GLU A 368 -2.34 -1.46 2.80
N GLU A 369 -3.16 -2.28 2.15
CA GLU A 369 -3.47 -2.13 0.73
C GLU A 369 -4.67 -1.20 0.59
N VAL A 370 -4.47 -0.01 0.02
CA VAL A 370 -5.50 1.03 -0.13
C VAL A 370 -5.72 1.32 -1.61
N ILE A 371 -6.86 0.90 -2.15
CA ILE A 371 -7.25 1.06 -3.56
C ILE A 371 -6.26 0.34 -4.49
N ASP A 372 -5.19 1.00 -4.94
CA ASP A 372 -4.19 0.58 -5.93
C ASP A 372 -2.75 0.68 -5.40
N ARG A 373 -2.57 0.87 -4.09
CA ARG A 373 -1.27 1.13 -3.47
C ARG A 373 -1.09 0.43 -2.14
N VAL A 374 0.16 0.27 -1.74
CA VAL A 374 0.55 -0.09 -0.37
C VAL A 374 0.85 1.18 0.39
N ARG A 375 0.18 1.36 1.53
CA ARG A 375 0.40 2.45 2.49
C ARG A 375 1.10 1.93 3.72
N VAL A 376 2.19 2.58 4.11
CA VAL A 376 2.85 2.38 5.40
C VAL A 376 2.69 3.64 6.22
N THR A 377 2.18 3.50 7.45
CA THR A 377 2.02 4.61 8.41
C THR A 377 2.91 4.38 9.62
N ILE A 378 3.75 5.35 9.93
CA ILE A 378 4.56 5.40 11.16
C ILE A 378 4.10 6.61 11.97
N HIS A 379 3.65 6.38 13.20
CA HIS A 379 3.30 7.45 14.12
C HIS A 379 4.56 8.18 14.60
N VAL A 380 4.42 9.47 14.89
CA VAL A 380 5.50 10.32 15.35
C VAL A 380 5.11 11.00 16.66
N LEU A 381 6.08 11.51 17.40
CA LEU A 381 5.78 12.28 18.61
C LEU A 381 5.04 13.57 18.19
N SER A 382 3.78 13.69 18.61
CA SER A 382 2.98 14.88 18.31
C SER A 382 3.56 16.10 19.00
N HIS A 383 3.61 17.21 18.28
CA HIS A 383 4.00 18.50 18.85
C HIS A 383 2.76 19.21 19.37
N ASN A 384 2.19 18.70 20.45
CA ASN A 384 1.19 19.46 21.20
C ASN A 384 1.87 20.00 22.48
N PRO A 385 2.11 21.31 22.61
CA PRO A 385 2.69 21.88 23.84
C PRO A 385 1.87 21.59 25.10
N ALA A 386 0.61 21.20 24.95
CA ALA A 386 -0.27 20.80 26.05
C ALA A 386 -0.01 19.38 26.56
N ASP A 387 0.48 18.45 25.71
CA ASP A 387 0.76 17.05 26.11
C ASP A 387 2.13 16.87 26.76
N ALA A 388 3.02 17.86 26.63
CA ALA A 388 4.32 17.85 27.30
C ALA A 388 4.24 18.00 28.84
N GLY A 389 3.06 18.33 29.38
CA GLY A 389 2.80 18.48 30.81
C GLY A 389 2.41 17.21 31.54
N GLU A 390 1.85 16.19 30.89
CA GLU A 390 1.30 15.01 31.58
C GLU A 390 2.26 13.81 31.66
N HIS A 391 3.30 13.72 30.84
CA HIS A 391 4.29 12.64 30.90
C HIS A 391 5.54 12.95 31.73
N GLY A 392 5.66 14.20 32.25
CA GLY A 392 6.77 14.62 33.12
C GLY A 392 6.56 14.35 34.63
N GLU A 393 5.36 13.96 35.08
CA GLU A 393 5.06 13.88 36.53
C GLU A 393 5.05 12.47 37.15
N SER A 394 5.33 11.40 36.42
CA SER A 394 5.25 10.04 36.99
C SER A 394 6.58 9.46 37.55
N LEU A 395 7.67 10.20 37.49
CA LEU A 395 9.00 9.68 37.98
C LEU A 395 9.65 10.44 39.13
N SER A 396 8.92 11.34 39.83
CA SER A 396 9.49 11.94 41.05
C SER A 396 8.44 12.20 42.14
N ARG A 397 7.95 11.17 42.79
CA ARG A 397 7.35 11.28 44.12
C ARG A 397 7.73 10.12 45.02
N SER A 398 8.84 10.26 45.67
CA SER A 398 9.11 9.62 46.98
C SER A 398 10.11 10.49 47.72
N THR A 399 9.60 11.42 48.53
CA THR A 399 10.05 11.66 49.90
C THR A 399 9.18 12.74 50.59
N LYS A 400 8.64 12.38 51.74
CA LYS A 400 7.93 13.13 52.79
C LYS A 400 8.71 14.36 53.26
N SER A 401 8.14 15.47 53.73
CA SER A 401 7.21 15.67 54.87
C SER A 401 6.91 17.15 55.11
N PRO A 402 6.09 17.56 56.09
CA PRO A 402 5.08 18.59 55.99
C PRO A 402 5.35 19.86 56.80
N SER A 403 4.67 20.97 56.48
CA SER A 403 4.12 21.82 57.55
C SER A 403 3.50 23.15 57.07
N ARG A 404 2.30 23.35 57.55
CA ARG A 404 1.62 24.54 58.14
C ARG A 404 1.20 25.74 57.28
N SER A 405 -0.12 25.74 57.09
CA SER A 405 -1.11 26.77 57.50
C SER A 405 -0.78 28.27 57.33
N THR A 406 -1.65 29.02 56.64
CA THR A 406 -2.52 30.06 57.20
C THR A 406 -3.49 30.64 56.15
N LYS A 407 -4.72 30.60 56.53
CA LYS A 407 -5.96 31.42 56.31
C LYS A 407 -5.91 32.69 55.45
N SER A 408 -6.75 32.74 54.40
CA SER A 408 -7.98 33.53 54.16
C SER A 408 -7.94 35.09 54.30
N PRO A 409 -8.94 35.88 53.85
CA PRO A 409 -10.04 35.67 52.88
C PRO A 409 -10.39 36.90 51.98
N SER A 410 -11.30 36.66 51.04
CA SER A 410 -12.44 37.48 50.63
C SER A 410 -12.28 38.78 49.83
N ARG A 411 -13.00 38.96 48.75
CA ARG A 411 -14.25 39.70 48.48
C ARG A 411 -14.40 39.93 46.96
N SER A 412 -15.39 39.41 46.32
CA SER A 412 -16.74 39.92 45.98
C SER A 412 -16.80 41.26 45.21
N SER A 413 -17.40 41.20 44.02
CA SER A 413 -18.53 42.01 43.50
C SER A 413 -18.65 41.73 41.98
N GLN A 414 -19.73 41.16 41.49
CA GLN A 414 -21.01 41.74 41.07
C GLN A 414 -20.78 42.92 40.12
N SER A 415 -21.31 42.97 38.93
CA SER A 415 -22.63 42.77 38.40
C SER A 415 -22.69 43.28 36.96
N ARG A 416 -23.47 42.80 36.15
CA ARG A 416 -24.77 43.10 35.52
C ARG A 416 -24.70 43.23 33.99
N ARG A 417 -25.51 42.37 33.38
CA ARG A 417 -26.70 42.62 32.54
C ARG A 417 -26.59 43.40 31.24
N GLY A 418 -27.18 42.79 30.22
CA GLY A 418 -28.05 43.41 29.22
C GLY A 418 -27.91 42.70 27.87
N THR A 419 -28.76 41.83 27.56
CA THR A 419 -30.02 41.74 26.80
C THR A 419 -29.93 41.84 25.29
N LYS A 420 -30.41 40.72 24.63
CA LYS A 420 -31.36 40.63 23.48
C LYS A 420 -30.91 41.28 22.14
N SER A 421 -31.06 40.63 21.03
CA SER A 421 -32.19 40.04 20.32
C SER A 421 -31.72 39.38 19.04
N GLU A 422 -32.21 38.21 18.71
CA GLU A 422 -33.16 37.87 17.63
C GLU A 422 -32.70 38.11 16.18
N GLN A 423 -32.70 37.04 15.47
CA GLN A 423 -33.45 36.63 14.26
C GLN A 423 -32.61 36.44 12.98
N GLN A 424 -32.63 35.23 12.56
CA GLN A 424 -33.26 34.64 11.36
C GLN A 424 -32.44 34.63 10.04
N ASP A 425 -32.39 33.40 9.53
CA ASP A 425 -32.59 32.96 8.15
C ASP A 425 -31.49 33.14 7.11
N GLY A 426 -31.25 32.01 6.41
CA GLY A 426 -30.94 32.00 5.01
C GLY A 426 -29.67 31.23 4.61
N ALA A 427 -29.82 29.91 4.41
CA ALA A 427 -28.94 29.22 3.51
C ALA A 427 -29.15 29.69 2.07
N PRO A 428 -28.13 29.80 1.25
CA PRO A 428 -28.29 29.65 -0.21
C PRO A 428 -27.57 28.40 -0.69
N SER A 429 -28.36 27.52 -1.28
CA SER A 429 -27.96 26.50 -2.22
C SER A 429 -27.13 27.10 -3.36
N THR A 430 -25.95 26.53 -3.60
CA THR A 430 -25.14 26.85 -4.78
C THR A 430 -25.70 26.10 -6.00
N PRO A 431 -25.96 26.76 -7.11
CA PRO A 431 -26.40 26.10 -8.33
C PRO A 431 -25.20 25.45 -9.03
N ALA A 432 -25.45 24.27 -9.63
CA ALA A 432 -24.52 23.60 -10.54
C ALA A 432 -24.09 24.57 -11.65
N THR A 433 -22.81 24.79 -11.79
CA THR A 433 -22.21 25.64 -12.84
C THR A 433 -22.41 24.95 -14.17
N ALA A 434 -23.20 25.52 -15.06
CA ALA A 434 -23.33 25.09 -16.44
C ALA A 434 -21.99 25.33 -17.17
N LEU A 435 -21.58 24.35 -17.98
CA LEU A 435 -20.38 24.42 -18.80
C LEU A 435 -20.42 25.62 -19.75
N THR A 436 -19.30 26.27 -19.93
CA THR A 436 -19.15 27.39 -20.85
C THR A 436 -19.19 26.92 -22.31
N PRO A 437 -19.52 27.81 -23.28
CA PRO A 437 -19.59 27.46 -24.74
C PRO A 437 -18.26 26.88 -25.24
N ASP A 438 -17.12 27.29 -24.68
CA ASP A 438 -15.80 26.79 -25.09
C ASP A 438 -15.53 25.37 -24.57
N GLU A 439 -16.01 25.03 -23.38
CA GLU A 439 -15.90 23.67 -22.79
C GLU A 439 -16.82 22.69 -23.55
N LEU A 440 -17.98 23.12 -24.01
CA LEU A 440 -18.86 22.32 -24.84
C LEU A 440 -18.27 22.06 -26.25
N THR A 441 -17.51 23.02 -26.79
CA THR A 441 -16.85 22.87 -28.09
C THR A 441 -15.71 21.86 -28.02
N VAL A 442 -14.93 21.84 -26.91
CA VAL A 442 -13.86 20.86 -26.66
C VAL A 442 -14.43 19.45 -26.49
N LEU A 443 -15.54 19.30 -25.76
CA LEU A 443 -16.22 18.02 -25.58
C LEU A 443 -16.73 17.46 -26.91
N HIS A 444 -17.30 18.29 -27.74
CA HIS A 444 -17.81 17.87 -29.11
C HIS A 444 -16.66 17.48 -30.05
N GLN A 445 -15.50 18.12 -29.95
CA GLN A 445 -14.30 17.74 -30.71
C GLN A 445 -13.70 16.42 -30.22
N MET A 446 -13.76 16.12 -28.91
CA MET A 446 -13.30 14.85 -28.36
C MET A 446 -14.24 13.69 -28.75
N GLU A 447 -15.54 13.88 -28.78
CA GLU A 447 -16.50 12.88 -29.21
C GLU A 447 -16.36 12.55 -30.71
N THR A 448 -16.16 13.55 -31.58
CA THR A 448 -15.91 13.35 -33.02
C THR A 448 -14.58 12.66 -33.31
N ALA A 449 -13.53 12.94 -32.54
CA ALA A 449 -12.23 12.25 -32.66
C ALA A 449 -12.30 10.79 -32.22
N THR A 450 -13.16 10.47 -31.27
CA THR A 450 -13.36 9.09 -30.78
C THR A 450 -14.17 8.26 -31.78
N ALA A 451 -15.19 8.87 -32.41
CA ALA A 451 -15.99 8.22 -33.45
C ALA A 451 -15.17 7.93 -34.73
N SER A 452 -14.29 8.85 -35.14
CA SER A 452 -13.40 8.64 -36.29
C SER A 452 -12.34 7.54 -36.08
N ARG A 453 -11.91 7.29 -34.83
CA ARG A 453 -11.00 6.17 -34.50
C ARG A 453 -11.71 4.82 -34.55
N ALA A 454 -12.98 4.75 -34.23
CA ALA A 454 -13.76 3.52 -34.28
C ALA A 454 -14.09 3.10 -35.75
N GLU A 455 -14.15 4.04 -36.71
CA GLU A 455 -14.37 3.76 -38.13
C GLU A 455 -13.09 3.30 -38.87
N ILE A 456 -11.88 3.50 -38.32
CA ILE A 456 -10.62 3.08 -38.94
C ILE A 456 -10.21 1.66 -38.48
N MET A 457 -10.89 1.09 -37.49
CA MET A 457 -10.61 -0.25 -36.97
C MET A 457 -11.65 -1.32 -37.33
N ASN A 458 -12.54 -1.05 -38.30
CA ASN A 458 -13.45 -2.03 -38.92
C ASN A 458 -13.04 -2.37 -40.35
#